data_2482225b2b18a076da616a59f09b63a5
#
_entry.id   2482225b2b18a076da616a59f09b63a5
#
_cell.length_a   1.000
_cell.length_b   1.000
_cell.length_c   1.000
_cell.angle_alpha   90.00
_cell.angle_beta   90.00
_cell.angle_gamma   90.00
#
_symmetry.space_group_name_H-M   'P 1'
#
loop_
_entity.id
_entity.type
_entity.pdbx_description
1 polymer ?
#
loop_
_entity_poly.entity_id
_entity_poly.type
_entity_poly.pdbx_seq_one_letter_code
_entity_poly.pdbx_strand_id
1 'polypeptide(L)'
;MSTSGATDGMILVPDPADRDDLRTLLRRILRLDEAAVVRLTSVDEGRMRVWARTPFGALAVRVLRGDCPGGDVVCGADHLLTELDILPRGDADGALDPGMPLLSAWQGLLPPADGFHPVENVPAQVLLDLTESGRTAARENAGPAGLPPSLLDQVALTVRADTDAPVGIDMRTVFSLVMCGFVPERGGKAPEGEPVRVSERGAWLRIDARYGTVYRRTARKRRRYRLGENLPPER
;
A
#
# COMPACT_ATOMS: atom_id res chain seq x y z
N MET A 1 -12.38 -38.48 10.57
CA MET A 1 -11.11 -38.74 9.86
C MET A 1 -10.75 -37.43 9.18
N SER A 2 -9.79 -36.72 9.76
CA SER A 2 -9.45 -35.32 9.39
C SER A 2 -8.66 -35.31 8.09
N THR A 3 -9.17 -34.57 7.10
CA THR A 3 -8.47 -34.25 5.82
C THR A 3 -7.39 -33.17 6.04
N SER A 4 -6.52 -33.34 7.04
CA SER A 4 -5.52 -32.36 7.41
C SER A 4 -4.23 -32.36 6.56
N GLY A 5 -4.16 -33.13 5.48
CA GLY A 5 -2.92 -33.32 4.72
C GLY A 5 -2.85 -32.58 3.37
N ALA A 6 -3.93 -32.02 2.87
CA ALA A 6 -3.96 -31.44 1.52
C ALA A 6 -3.74 -29.91 1.48
N THR A 7 -3.84 -29.23 2.61
CA THR A 7 -3.71 -27.75 2.71
C THR A 7 -2.44 -27.29 3.38
N ASP A 8 -1.55 -28.21 3.77
CA ASP A 8 -0.27 -27.84 4.36
C ASP A 8 0.60 -27.14 3.28
N GLY A 9 0.89 -25.85 3.50
CA GLY A 9 1.62 -25.01 2.56
C GLY A 9 0.75 -24.11 1.65
N MET A 10 -0.58 -24.26 1.68
CA MET A 10 -1.50 -23.45 0.86
C MET A 10 -1.90 -22.14 1.55
N ILE A 11 -2.06 -21.09 0.76
CA ILE A 11 -2.70 -19.84 1.22
C ILE A 11 -4.21 -20.09 1.25
N LEU A 12 -4.86 -19.78 2.37
CA LEU A 12 -6.30 -19.98 2.51
C LEU A 12 -7.05 -18.64 2.47
N VAL A 13 -7.99 -18.50 1.55
CA VAL A 13 -8.90 -17.33 1.42
C VAL A 13 -10.33 -17.86 1.32
N PRO A 14 -10.96 -18.23 2.44
CA PRO A 14 -12.25 -18.94 2.42
C PRO A 14 -13.40 -18.05 1.94
N ASP A 15 -13.37 -16.74 2.21
CA ASP A 15 -14.45 -15.84 1.83
C ASP A 15 -14.36 -15.43 0.34
N PRO A 16 -15.41 -15.67 -0.45
CA PRO A 16 -15.45 -15.27 -1.86
C PRO A 16 -15.24 -13.76 -2.08
N ALA A 17 -15.72 -12.91 -1.17
CA ALA A 17 -15.53 -11.46 -1.29
C ALA A 17 -14.05 -11.06 -1.09
N ASP A 18 -13.35 -11.70 -0.16
CA ASP A 18 -11.91 -11.48 0.02
C ASP A 18 -11.10 -12.03 -1.17
N ARG A 19 -11.55 -13.11 -1.81
CA ARG A 19 -10.97 -13.60 -3.09
C ARG A 19 -11.13 -12.60 -4.23
N ASP A 20 -12.31 -12.00 -4.37
CA ASP A 20 -12.55 -10.97 -5.38
C ASP A 20 -11.75 -9.69 -5.10
N ASP A 21 -11.59 -9.35 -3.84
CA ASP A 21 -10.76 -8.27 -3.38
C ASP A 21 -9.27 -8.52 -3.68
N LEU A 22 -8.78 -9.73 -3.40
CA LEU A 22 -7.41 -10.14 -3.74
C LEU A 22 -7.18 -10.11 -5.25
N ARG A 23 -8.10 -10.69 -6.03
CA ARG A 23 -8.06 -10.68 -7.49
C ARG A 23 -7.98 -9.25 -8.04
N THR A 24 -8.78 -8.35 -7.48
CA THR A 24 -8.79 -6.94 -7.89
C THR A 24 -7.45 -6.26 -7.58
N LEU A 25 -6.88 -6.49 -6.41
CA LEU A 25 -5.57 -5.97 -6.03
C LEU A 25 -4.48 -6.49 -6.97
N LEU A 26 -4.39 -7.80 -7.17
CA LEU A 26 -3.37 -8.42 -8.02
C LEU A 26 -3.43 -7.90 -9.46
N ARG A 27 -4.62 -7.82 -10.05
CA ARG A 27 -4.79 -7.25 -11.40
C ARG A 27 -4.33 -5.80 -11.50
N ARG A 28 -4.52 -5.00 -10.46
CA ARG A 28 -4.04 -3.61 -10.43
C ARG A 28 -2.53 -3.53 -10.28
N ILE A 29 -1.96 -4.36 -9.42
CA ILE A 29 -0.50 -4.42 -9.22
C ILE A 29 0.18 -4.89 -10.51
N LEU A 30 -0.29 -5.94 -11.16
CA LEU A 30 0.27 -6.45 -12.41
C LEU A 30 0.17 -5.47 -13.59
N ARG A 31 -0.82 -4.57 -13.60
CA ARG A 31 -0.86 -3.46 -14.57
C ARG A 31 0.23 -2.41 -14.33
N LEU A 32 0.73 -2.30 -13.11
CA LEU A 32 1.80 -1.37 -12.75
C LEU A 32 3.19 -1.98 -12.94
N ASP A 33 3.30 -3.29 -12.68
CA ASP A 33 4.54 -4.08 -12.79
C ASP A 33 4.16 -5.53 -13.10
N GLU A 34 4.42 -5.98 -14.32
CA GLU A 34 4.08 -7.33 -14.78
C GLU A 34 4.86 -8.43 -14.03
N ALA A 35 6.03 -8.10 -13.49
CA ALA A 35 6.87 -9.00 -12.71
C ALA A 35 6.70 -8.83 -11.19
N ALA A 36 5.61 -8.20 -10.75
CA ALA A 36 5.38 -7.92 -9.34
C ALA A 36 5.35 -9.19 -8.49
N VAL A 37 6.00 -9.12 -7.33
CA VAL A 37 5.85 -10.09 -6.26
C VAL A 37 4.99 -9.52 -5.15
N VAL A 38 4.24 -10.39 -4.49
CA VAL A 38 3.48 -10.07 -3.29
C VAL A 38 4.02 -10.82 -2.09
N ARG A 39 3.92 -10.19 -0.92
CA ARG A 39 4.25 -10.83 0.35
C ARG A 39 3.00 -10.90 1.20
N LEU A 40 2.71 -12.09 1.68
CA LEU A 40 1.59 -12.33 2.57
C LEU A 40 2.15 -12.55 3.98
N THR A 41 1.57 -11.86 4.96
CA THR A 41 1.98 -12.00 6.37
C THR A 41 0.74 -12.16 7.25
N SER A 42 0.76 -13.12 8.15
CA SER A 42 -0.29 -13.27 9.16
C SER A 42 -0.35 -12.03 10.06
N VAL A 43 -1.56 -11.64 10.45
CA VAL A 43 -1.81 -10.53 11.41
C VAL A 43 -2.18 -11.10 12.76
N ASP A 44 -3.17 -11.97 12.74
CA ASP A 44 -3.75 -12.71 13.86
C ASP A 44 -4.48 -13.94 13.29
N GLU A 45 -5.18 -14.68 14.14
CA GLU A 45 -5.97 -15.83 13.70
C GLU A 45 -7.02 -15.41 12.66
N GLY A 46 -6.91 -15.97 11.45
CA GLY A 46 -7.84 -15.76 10.35
C GLY A 46 -7.72 -14.45 9.60
N ARG A 47 -6.66 -13.65 9.82
CA ARG A 47 -6.38 -12.46 9.01
C ARG A 47 -4.94 -12.38 8.53
N MET A 48 -4.77 -11.96 7.29
CA MET A 48 -3.46 -11.75 6.68
C MET A 48 -3.37 -10.40 5.97
N ARG A 49 -2.14 -9.89 5.84
CA ARG A 49 -1.80 -8.73 4.99
C ARG A 49 -1.22 -9.20 3.69
N VAL A 50 -1.72 -8.67 2.60
CA VAL A 50 -1.14 -8.83 1.26
C VAL A 50 -0.41 -7.53 0.93
N TRP A 51 0.91 -7.60 0.88
CA TRP A 51 1.81 -6.50 0.58
C TRP A 51 2.24 -6.55 -0.87
N ALA A 52 2.28 -5.40 -1.52
CA ALA A 52 2.87 -5.25 -2.84
C ALA A 52 3.74 -3.98 -2.88
N ARG A 53 4.83 -4.03 -3.62
CA ARG A 53 5.60 -2.82 -3.93
C ARG A 53 5.04 -2.18 -5.18
N THR A 54 4.84 -0.87 -5.11
CA THR A 54 4.48 -0.12 -6.31
C THR A 54 5.74 0.41 -7.00
N PRO A 55 5.72 0.60 -8.32
CA PRO A 55 6.86 1.21 -9.05
C PRO A 55 7.14 2.65 -8.61
N PHE A 56 6.22 3.23 -7.83
CA PHE A 56 6.38 4.57 -7.24
C PHE A 56 7.18 4.57 -5.93
N GLY A 57 7.65 3.40 -5.46
CA GLY A 57 8.46 3.26 -4.25
C GLY A 57 7.67 3.34 -2.94
N ALA A 58 6.39 3.06 -2.99
CA ALA A 58 5.53 2.88 -1.83
C ALA A 58 5.12 1.41 -1.69
N LEU A 59 4.71 1.01 -0.48
CA LEU A 59 4.12 -0.29 -0.18
C LEU A 59 2.61 -0.15 -0.15
N ALA A 60 1.92 -0.90 -0.99
CA ALA A 60 0.48 -1.08 -0.94
C ALA A 60 0.16 -2.31 -0.09
N VAL A 61 -0.87 -2.23 0.75
CA VAL A 61 -1.30 -3.35 1.57
C VAL A 61 -2.81 -3.43 1.66
N ARG A 62 -3.32 -4.65 1.61
CA ARG A 62 -4.71 -4.98 1.91
C ARG A 62 -4.77 -6.05 2.99
N VAL A 63 -5.72 -5.92 3.89
CA VAL A 63 -6.00 -6.93 4.91
C VAL A 63 -7.17 -7.77 4.41
N LEU A 64 -7.04 -9.09 4.46
CA LEU A 64 -8.05 -10.05 4.04
C LEU A 64 -8.27 -11.06 5.16
N ARG A 65 -9.43 -11.69 5.18
CA ARG A 65 -9.68 -12.90 5.97
C ARG A 65 -9.01 -14.07 5.27
N GLY A 66 -8.22 -14.82 6.00
CA GLY A 66 -7.46 -15.93 5.47
C GLY A 66 -6.24 -16.24 6.29
N ASP A 67 -5.50 -17.22 5.85
CA ASP A 67 -4.26 -17.65 6.48
C ASP A 67 -3.16 -17.89 5.45
N CYS A 68 -1.91 -17.70 5.86
CA CYS A 68 -0.77 -17.99 5.02
C CYS A 68 0.19 -18.97 5.74
N PRO A 69 0.70 -19.97 5.02
CA PRO A 69 1.53 -21.02 5.61
C PRO A 69 2.81 -20.43 6.20
N GLY A 70 3.14 -20.85 7.42
CA GLY A 70 4.32 -20.35 8.15
C GLY A 70 4.27 -18.88 8.51
N GLY A 71 3.12 -18.20 8.30
CA GLY A 71 2.89 -16.81 8.68
C GLY A 71 3.56 -15.76 7.79
N ASP A 72 4.37 -16.14 6.81
CA ASP A 72 5.08 -15.23 5.90
C ASP A 72 5.45 -15.92 4.58
N VAL A 73 4.85 -15.49 3.49
CA VAL A 73 5.04 -16.07 2.14
C VAL A 73 5.30 -14.95 1.13
N VAL A 74 6.27 -15.17 0.23
CA VAL A 74 6.50 -14.30 -0.95
C VAL A 74 6.32 -15.13 -2.20
N CYS A 75 5.44 -14.68 -3.09
CA CYS A 75 5.11 -15.36 -4.34
C CYS A 75 4.90 -14.36 -5.50
N GLY A 76 4.85 -14.87 -6.73
CA GLY A 76 4.51 -14.09 -7.91
C GLY A 76 3.05 -13.64 -7.87
N ALA A 77 2.81 -12.37 -8.19
CA ALA A 77 1.44 -11.84 -8.24
C ALA A 77 0.64 -12.46 -9.40
N ASP A 78 1.29 -12.76 -10.51
CA ASP A 78 0.75 -13.42 -11.70
C ASP A 78 0.35 -14.87 -11.41
N HIS A 79 1.22 -15.62 -10.72
CA HIS A 79 0.94 -16.98 -10.29
C HIS A 79 -0.28 -17.01 -9.36
N LEU A 80 -0.28 -16.19 -8.32
CA LEU A 80 -1.40 -16.15 -7.36
C LEU A 80 -2.72 -15.70 -8.02
N LEU A 81 -2.67 -14.82 -9.02
CA LEU A 81 -3.85 -14.45 -9.79
C LEU A 81 -4.36 -15.63 -10.64
N THR A 82 -3.46 -16.41 -11.22
CA THR A 82 -3.82 -17.61 -11.99
C THR A 82 -4.52 -18.64 -11.10
N GLU A 83 -3.98 -18.90 -9.91
CA GLU A 83 -4.60 -19.78 -8.91
C GLU A 83 -6.03 -19.32 -8.56
N LEU A 84 -6.22 -18.01 -8.31
CA LEU A 84 -7.55 -17.45 -8.06
C LEU A 84 -8.52 -17.61 -9.24
N ASP A 85 -8.03 -17.48 -10.47
CA ASP A 85 -8.88 -17.54 -11.67
C ASP A 85 -9.30 -18.98 -12.04
N ILE A 86 -8.50 -19.99 -11.67
CA ILE A 86 -8.83 -21.42 -11.85
C ILE A 86 -9.60 -22.03 -10.68
N LEU A 87 -9.66 -21.35 -9.52
CA LEU A 87 -10.34 -21.86 -8.34
C LEU A 87 -11.84 -22.08 -8.63
N PRO A 88 -12.40 -23.28 -8.34
CA PRO A 88 -13.80 -23.56 -8.60
C PRO A 88 -14.73 -22.59 -7.85
N ARG A 89 -15.84 -22.20 -8.51
CA ARG A 89 -16.89 -21.46 -7.84
C ARG A 89 -17.54 -22.37 -6.80
N GLY A 90 -17.50 -21.93 -5.53
CA GLY A 90 -18.06 -22.71 -4.42
C GLY A 90 -17.01 -23.54 -3.67
N ASP A 91 -15.74 -23.42 -4.01
CA ASP A 91 -14.66 -23.92 -3.16
C ASP A 91 -14.78 -23.28 -1.77
N ALA A 92 -14.88 -24.13 -0.72
CA ALA A 92 -15.15 -23.67 0.64
C ALA A 92 -13.88 -23.14 1.31
N ASP A 93 -12.74 -23.73 0.99
CA ASP A 93 -11.48 -23.45 1.67
C ASP A 93 -10.72 -22.29 1.03
N GLY A 94 -10.92 -22.07 -0.28
CA GLY A 94 -10.22 -21.04 -1.03
C GLY A 94 -8.70 -21.25 -1.00
N ALA A 95 -8.28 -22.51 -1.13
CA ALA A 95 -6.88 -22.91 -1.06
C ALA A 95 -6.15 -22.55 -2.36
N LEU A 96 -5.08 -21.77 -2.23
CA LEU A 96 -4.27 -21.27 -3.32
C LEU A 96 -2.82 -21.75 -3.13
N ASP A 97 -2.23 -22.32 -4.18
CA ASP A 97 -0.81 -22.66 -4.18
C ASP A 97 0.04 -21.39 -4.30
N PRO A 98 0.91 -21.07 -3.35
CA PRO A 98 1.83 -19.92 -3.48
C PRO A 98 2.90 -20.14 -4.55
N GLY A 99 3.07 -21.36 -5.05
CA GLY A 99 4.14 -21.74 -5.98
C GLY A 99 5.52 -21.72 -5.33
N MET A 100 6.54 -21.50 -6.14
CA MET A 100 7.91 -21.42 -5.63
C MET A 100 8.12 -20.19 -4.75
N PRO A 101 8.72 -20.35 -3.55
CA PRO A 101 9.02 -19.23 -2.68
C PRO A 101 9.99 -18.23 -3.31
N LEU A 102 9.62 -16.97 -3.37
CA LEU A 102 10.39 -15.88 -3.97
C LEU A 102 10.93 -14.90 -2.91
N LEU A 103 11.36 -15.39 -1.74
CA LEU A 103 11.81 -14.55 -0.62
C LEU A 103 12.92 -13.56 -1.02
N SER A 104 13.87 -13.99 -1.87
CA SER A 104 14.96 -13.14 -2.37
C SER A 104 14.49 -12.00 -3.30
N ALA A 105 13.31 -12.13 -3.90
CA ALA A 105 12.73 -11.09 -4.76
C ALA A 105 12.10 -9.97 -3.94
N TRP A 106 11.75 -10.21 -2.66
CA TRP A 106 11.23 -9.16 -1.80
C TRP A 106 12.33 -8.25 -1.30
N GLN A 107 12.32 -7.01 -1.73
CA GLN A 107 13.30 -6.00 -1.31
C GLN A 107 12.65 -4.93 -0.45
N GLY A 108 13.30 -4.60 0.65
CA GLY A 108 12.92 -3.52 1.55
C GLY A 108 12.25 -3.99 2.84
N LEU A 109 12.18 -3.05 3.76
CA LEU A 109 11.63 -3.26 5.10
C LEU A 109 10.11 -3.08 5.08
N LEU A 110 9.40 -3.87 5.85
CA LEU A 110 8.01 -3.60 6.20
C LEU A 110 7.95 -2.47 7.24
N PRO A 111 6.86 -1.67 7.23
CA PRO A 111 6.65 -0.66 8.26
C PRO A 111 6.41 -1.30 9.63
N PRO A 112 6.58 -0.54 10.72
CA PRO A 112 6.15 -0.97 12.04
C PRO A 112 4.65 -1.33 12.04
N ALA A 113 4.28 -2.33 12.85
CA ALA A 113 2.89 -2.81 12.89
C ALA A 113 1.92 -1.79 13.51
N ASP A 114 2.39 -1.00 14.47
CA ASP A 114 1.60 -0.08 15.31
C ASP A 114 2.34 1.24 15.60
N GLY A 115 1.79 2.06 16.49
CA GLY A 115 2.41 3.28 16.98
C GLY A 115 2.41 4.42 15.97
N PHE A 116 1.51 4.40 14.98
CA PHE A 116 1.26 5.52 14.09
C PHE A 116 0.36 6.56 14.76
N HIS A 117 0.78 7.83 14.70
CA HIS A 117 0.01 8.96 15.20
C HIS A 117 -0.81 9.58 14.07
N PRO A 118 -2.11 9.86 14.28
CA PRO A 118 -2.93 10.51 13.27
C PRO A 118 -2.42 11.94 13.03
N VAL A 119 -2.40 12.35 11.77
CA VAL A 119 -2.04 13.70 11.33
C VAL A 119 -3.28 14.45 10.89
N GLU A 120 -3.98 13.93 9.88
CA GLU A 120 -5.15 14.60 9.31
C GLU A 120 -6.00 13.60 8.51
N ASN A 121 -7.28 13.94 8.32
CA ASN A 121 -8.15 13.26 7.35
C ASN A 121 -8.27 14.14 6.09
N VAL A 122 -7.93 13.57 4.94
CA VAL A 122 -8.03 14.22 3.64
C VAL A 122 -9.27 13.71 2.92
N PRO A 123 -10.10 14.57 2.30
CA PRO A 123 -11.19 14.09 1.46
C PRO A 123 -10.68 13.24 0.30
N ALA A 124 -11.28 12.08 0.07
CA ALA A 124 -10.87 11.15 -0.99
C ALA A 124 -10.89 11.81 -2.38
N GLN A 125 -11.85 12.73 -2.63
CA GLN A 125 -11.94 13.46 -3.89
C GLN A 125 -10.67 14.26 -4.21
N VAL A 126 -10.03 14.87 -3.21
CA VAL A 126 -8.78 15.62 -3.40
C VAL A 126 -7.68 14.72 -4.00
N LEU A 127 -7.59 13.47 -3.56
CA LEU A 127 -6.59 12.53 -4.07
C LEU A 127 -6.91 12.07 -5.51
N LEU A 128 -8.19 11.93 -5.85
CA LEU A 128 -8.61 11.64 -7.23
C LEU A 128 -8.28 12.82 -8.16
N ASP A 129 -8.59 14.05 -7.76
CA ASP A 129 -8.32 15.25 -8.54
C ASP A 129 -6.82 15.46 -8.75
N LEU A 130 -6.01 15.27 -7.71
CA LEU A 130 -4.55 15.30 -7.82
C LEU A 130 -4.01 14.23 -8.76
N THR A 131 -4.60 13.02 -8.73
CA THR A 131 -4.20 11.94 -9.65
C THR A 131 -4.50 12.30 -11.09
N GLU A 132 -5.67 12.87 -11.38
CA GLU A 132 -6.02 13.25 -12.75
C GLU A 132 -5.18 14.42 -13.24
N SER A 133 -4.94 15.43 -12.39
CA SER A 133 -4.02 16.53 -12.69
C SER A 133 -2.60 16.01 -12.98
N GLY A 134 -2.11 15.07 -12.16
CA GLY A 134 -0.81 14.44 -12.37
C GLY A 134 -0.75 13.62 -13.66
N ARG A 135 -1.82 12.91 -14.02
CA ARG A 135 -1.91 12.17 -15.29
C ARG A 135 -1.88 13.11 -16.50
N THR A 136 -2.57 14.25 -16.40
CA THR A 136 -2.56 15.27 -17.47
C THR A 136 -1.17 15.85 -17.64
N ALA A 137 -0.54 16.29 -16.56
CA ALA A 137 0.83 16.79 -16.59
C ALA A 137 1.82 15.73 -17.11
N ALA A 138 1.58 14.47 -16.78
CA ALA A 138 2.37 13.36 -17.28
C ALA A 138 2.26 13.20 -18.80
N ARG A 139 1.05 13.26 -19.37
CA ARG A 139 0.83 13.16 -20.83
C ARG A 139 1.48 14.33 -21.59
N GLU A 140 1.42 15.52 -21.02
CA GLU A 140 2.01 16.72 -21.61
C GLU A 140 3.54 16.73 -21.57
N ASN A 141 4.14 16.06 -20.57
CA ASN A 141 5.57 16.03 -20.33
C ASN A 141 6.21 14.65 -20.52
N ALA A 142 5.46 13.66 -21.02
CA ALA A 142 5.97 12.31 -21.24
C ALA A 142 6.99 12.31 -22.36
N GLY A 143 8.25 12.02 -22.00
CA GLY A 143 9.30 11.68 -22.94
C GLY A 143 9.36 10.16 -23.19
N PRO A 144 10.28 9.70 -24.07
CA PRO A 144 10.50 8.27 -24.32
C PRO A 144 10.83 7.45 -23.06
N ALA A 145 11.30 8.11 -22.00
CA ALA A 145 11.68 7.49 -20.73
C ALA A 145 10.53 7.37 -19.70
N GLY A 146 9.28 7.70 -20.07
CA GLY A 146 8.13 7.65 -19.18
C GLY A 146 7.94 8.92 -18.34
N LEU A 147 7.34 8.76 -17.16
CA LEU A 147 7.06 9.85 -16.22
C LEU A 147 8.35 10.44 -15.63
N PRO A 148 8.56 11.76 -15.71
CA PRO A 148 9.72 12.38 -15.08
C PRO A 148 9.74 12.13 -13.57
N PRO A 149 10.86 11.65 -12.99
CA PRO A 149 10.98 11.47 -11.53
C PRO A 149 10.66 12.76 -10.76
N SER A 150 10.98 13.93 -11.31
CA SER A 150 10.71 15.23 -10.70
C SER A 150 9.21 15.49 -10.50
N LEU A 151 8.34 15.01 -11.38
CA LEU A 151 6.90 15.09 -11.22
C LEU A 151 6.42 14.21 -10.07
N LEU A 152 6.96 13.00 -9.98
CA LEU A 152 6.61 12.04 -8.95
C LEU A 152 7.07 12.48 -7.55
N ASP A 153 8.18 13.19 -7.45
CA ASP A 153 8.76 13.66 -6.19
C ASP A 153 8.17 15.00 -5.70
N GLN A 154 7.29 15.62 -6.48
CA GLN A 154 6.60 16.83 -6.06
C GLN A 154 5.67 16.54 -4.87
N VAL A 155 5.69 17.46 -3.89
CA VAL A 155 4.70 17.47 -2.81
C VAL A 155 3.36 17.88 -3.41
N ALA A 156 2.44 16.93 -3.51
CA ALA A 156 1.12 17.14 -4.05
C ALA A 156 0.15 17.75 -3.03
N LEU A 157 0.36 17.42 -1.76
CA LEU A 157 -0.49 17.82 -0.65
C LEU A 157 0.35 17.98 0.62
N THR A 158 0.01 18.98 1.43
CA THR A 158 0.59 19.16 2.76
C THR A 158 -0.49 19.05 3.82
N VAL A 159 -0.33 18.16 4.77
CA VAL A 159 -1.23 17.94 5.90
C VAL A 159 -0.57 18.38 7.20
N ARG A 160 -1.36 18.74 8.20
CA ARG A 160 -0.87 19.24 9.49
C ARG A 160 -1.67 18.63 10.64
N ALA A 161 -0.98 18.11 11.63
CA ALA A 161 -1.54 17.97 12.96
C ALA A 161 -1.54 19.32 13.68
N ASP A 162 -2.41 19.51 14.65
CA ASP A 162 -2.58 20.79 15.38
C ASP A 162 -1.30 21.30 16.05
N THR A 163 -0.36 20.41 16.37
CA THR A 163 0.86 20.68 17.14
C THR A 163 2.16 20.36 16.42
N ASP A 164 2.13 19.74 15.24
CA ASP A 164 3.31 19.18 14.61
C ASP A 164 3.73 19.90 13.31
N ALA A 165 4.95 19.63 12.88
CA ALA A 165 5.47 20.13 11.60
C ALA A 165 4.63 19.57 10.43
N PRO A 166 4.42 20.36 9.37
CA PRO A 166 3.64 19.93 8.22
C PRO A 166 4.28 18.70 7.55
N VAL A 167 3.43 17.74 7.17
CA VAL A 167 3.80 16.51 6.48
C VAL A 167 3.45 16.62 5.00
N GLY A 168 4.45 16.50 4.13
CA GLY A 168 4.25 16.50 2.68
C GLY A 168 3.91 15.10 2.17
N ILE A 169 2.88 15.00 1.37
CA ILE A 169 2.49 13.80 0.63
C ILE A 169 2.91 14.02 -0.83
N ASP A 170 3.82 13.19 -1.34
CA ASP A 170 4.29 13.28 -2.71
C ASP A 170 3.34 12.61 -3.72
N MET A 171 3.48 12.94 -5.01
CA MET A 171 2.68 12.34 -6.08
C MET A 171 2.85 10.83 -6.17
N ARG A 172 4.02 10.28 -5.79
CA ARG A 172 4.26 8.82 -5.73
C ARG A 172 3.27 8.13 -4.80
N THR A 173 3.05 8.73 -3.64
CA THR A 173 2.11 8.22 -2.63
C THR A 173 0.67 8.31 -3.10
N VAL A 174 0.29 9.45 -3.70
CA VAL A 174 -1.06 9.67 -4.28
C VAL A 174 -1.33 8.65 -5.39
N PHE A 175 -0.42 8.51 -6.37
CA PHE A 175 -0.56 7.52 -7.43
C PHE A 175 -0.64 6.10 -6.90
N SER A 176 0.20 5.73 -5.92
CA SER A 176 0.16 4.40 -5.33
C SER A 176 -1.22 4.08 -4.74
N LEU A 177 -1.81 5.03 -4.00
CA LEU A 177 -3.10 4.84 -3.36
C LEU A 177 -4.25 4.68 -4.37
N VAL A 178 -4.30 5.58 -5.35
CA VAL A 178 -5.40 5.60 -6.33
C VAL A 178 -5.25 4.48 -7.37
N MET A 179 -4.04 4.23 -7.88
CA MET A 179 -3.82 3.20 -8.91
C MET A 179 -3.95 1.77 -8.37
N CYS A 180 -3.65 1.54 -7.08
CA CYS A 180 -3.99 0.28 -6.40
C CYS A 180 -5.50 0.14 -6.14
N GLY A 181 -6.30 1.20 -6.37
CA GLY A 181 -7.75 1.18 -6.22
C GLY A 181 -8.22 1.20 -4.77
N PHE A 182 -7.45 1.80 -3.89
CA PHE A 182 -7.79 1.87 -2.48
C PHE A 182 -8.78 2.98 -2.16
N VAL A 183 -8.82 4.02 -3.00
CA VAL A 183 -9.81 5.08 -2.91
C VAL A 183 -11.08 4.66 -3.63
N PRO A 184 -12.26 4.69 -2.96
CA PRO A 184 -13.52 4.38 -3.63
C PRO A 184 -13.84 5.46 -4.66
N GLU A 185 -14.15 5.02 -5.90
CA GLU A 185 -14.52 5.92 -6.97
C GLU A 185 -15.62 5.32 -7.85
N ARG A 186 -16.47 6.18 -8.39
CA ARG A 186 -17.41 5.84 -9.46
C ARG A 186 -17.46 6.99 -10.46
N GLY A 187 -16.97 6.73 -11.67
CA GLY A 187 -16.92 7.77 -12.72
C GLY A 187 -16.03 8.95 -12.34
N GLY A 188 -14.89 8.71 -11.68
CA GLY A 188 -13.96 9.74 -11.23
C GLY A 188 -14.38 10.51 -9.98
N LYS A 189 -15.47 10.10 -9.32
CA LYS A 189 -15.99 10.74 -8.11
C LYS A 189 -15.93 9.81 -6.92
N ALA A 190 -15.39 10.31 -5.80
CA ALA A 190 -15.47 9.66 -4.50
C ALA A 190 -16.87 9.87 -3.89
N PRO A 191 -17.33 8.95 -2.99
CA PRO A 191 -18.49 9.22 -2.15
C PRO A 191 -18.31 10.52 -1.37
N GLU A 192 -19.43 11.24 -1.15
CA GLU A 192 -19.41 12.48 -0.39
C GLU A 192 -18.91 12.22 1.04
N GLY A 193 -18.01 13.08 1.52
CA GLY A 193 -17.46 12.97 2.86
C GLY A 193 -16.53 11.79 3.10
N GLU A 194 -16.14 11.02 2.07
CA GLU A 194 -15.23 9.89 2.20
C GLU A 194 -13.85 10.35 2.69
N PRO A 195 -13.41 9.91 3.89
CA PRO A 195 -12.12 10.31 4.45
C PRO A 195 -11.01 9.34 4.04
N VAL A 196 -9.83 9.88 3.84
CA VAL A 196 -8.56 9.15 3.77
C VAL A 196 -7.70 9.61 4.94
N ARG A 197 -7.36 8.69 5.83
CA ARG A 197 -6.62 9.02 7.05
C ARG A 197 -5.13 9.02 6.79
N VAL A 198 -4.48 10.11 7.18
CA VAL A 198 -3.01 10.24 7.16
C VAL A 198 -2.48 10.08 8.57
N SER A 199 -1.47 9.24 8.73
CA SER A 199 -0.78 8.99 9.99
C SER A 199 0.72 8.87 9.75
N GLU A 200 1.53 9.16 10.77
CA GLU A 200 2.99 9.04 10.68
C GLU A 200 3.60 8.30 11.87
N ARG A 201 4.74 7.67 11.64
CA ARG A 201 5.61 7.11 12.67
C ARG A 201 7.07 7.21 12.25
N GLY A 202 7.81 8.13 12.84
CA GLY A 202 9.23 8.33 12.54
C GLY A 202 9.45 8.72 11.08
N ALA A 203 10.02 7.81 10.28
CA ALA A 203 10.25 8.03 8.85
C ALA A 203 9.14 7.40 7.98
N TRP A 204 8.07 6.88 8.56
CA TRP A 204 6.99 6.24 7.84
C TRP A 204 5.74 7.11 7.81
N LEU A 205 5.24 7.32 6.62
CA LEU A 205 3.92 7.85 6.33
C LEU A 205 3.00 6.66 6.06
N ARG A 206 1.81 6.66 6.66
CA ARG A 206 0.75 5.70 6.45
C ARG A 206 -0.51 6.43 5.99
N ILE A 207 -1.09 5.97 4.91
CA ILE A 207 -2.33 6.54 4.36
C ILE A 207 -3.34 5.43 4.21
N ASP A 208 -4.40 5.50 5.00
CA ASP A 208 -5.49 4.53 5.05
C ASP A 208 -6.68 5.05 4.24
N ALA A 209 -7.05 4.33 3.19
CA ALA A 209 -8.26 4.52 2.44
C ALA A 209 -9.21 3.33 2.66
N ARG A 210 -10.44 3.40 2.17
CA ARG A 210 -11.48 2.39 2.39
C ARG A 210 -11.04 0.97 2.02
N TYR A 211 -10.31 0.81 0.92
CA TYR A 211 -9.99 -0.50 0.36
C TYR A 211 -8.54 -0.94 0.56
N GLY A 212 -7.75 -0.17 1.28
CA GLY A 212 -6.37 -0.53 1.58
C GLY A 212 -5.54 0.63 2.10
N THR A 213 -4.30 0.33 2.41
CA THR A 213 -3.35 1.26 3.00
C THR A 213 -2.10 1.37 2.14
N VAL A 214 -1.53 2.56 2.05
CA VAL A 214 -0.22 2.79 1.45
C VAL A 214 0.75 3.26 2.53
N TYR A 215 1.94 2.67 2.52
CA TYR A 215 3.05 3.11 3.35
C TYR A 215 4.17 3.67 2.48
N ARG A 216 4.68 4.82 2.89
CA ARG A 216 5.81 5.48 2.24
C ARG A 216 6.88 5.81 3.26
N ARG A 217 8.12 5.44 2.95
CA ARG A 217 9.26 5.88 3.76
C ARG A 217 9.71 7.25 3.27
N THR A 218 9.52 8.26 4.10
CA THR A 218 9.96 9.63 3.81
C THR A 218 11.43 9.80 4.18
N ALA A 219 12.16 10.60 3.42
CA ALA A 219 13.49 11.02 3.85
C ALA A 219 13.35 11.81 5.16
N ARG A 220 14.00 11.34 6.21
CA ARG A 220 14.00 12.02 7.51
C ARG A 220 14.47 13.45 7.33
N LYS A 221 13.56 14.45 7.41
CA LYS A 221 14.01 15.82 7.63
C LYS A 221 14.75 15.81 8.97
N ARG A 222 16.08 15.94 8.95
CA ARG A 222 16.88 16.15 10.16
C ARG A 222 16.27 17.34 10.87
N ARG A 223 15.66 17.12 12.03
CA ARG A 223 15.38 18.19 12.98
C ARG A 223 16.71 18.88 13.20
N ARG A 224 16.90 20.06 12.63
CA ARG A 224 17.95 20.95 13.08
C ARG A 224 17.56 21.31 14.52
N TYR A 225 18.17 20.65 15.48
CA TYR A 225 18.26 21.18 16.83
C TYR A 225 18.93 22.55 16.67
N ARG A 226 18.19 23.63 16.83
CA ARG A 226 18.80 24.90 17.20
C ARG A 226 19.40 24.66 18.57
N LEU A 227 20.70 24.45 18.63
CA LEU A 227 21.47 24.67 19.84
C LEU A 227 21.17 26.11 20.24
N GLY A 228 20.35 26.28 21.28
CA GLY A 228 20.11 27.58 21.88
C GLY A 228 21.47 28.15 22.34
N GLU A 229 21.84 29.28 21.76
CA GLU A 229 22.82 30.16 22.30
C GLU A 229 22.37 30.63 23.69
N ASN A 230 22.79 29.91 24.72
CA ASN A 230 22.89 30.42 26.06
C ASN A 230 24.40 30.54 26.34
N LEU A 231 25.02 31.62 25.87
CA LEU A 231 26.23 32.13 26.48
C LEU A 231 25.79 32.97 27.70
N PRO A 232 26.28 32.66 28.90
CA PRO A 232 26.12 33.55 30.05
C PRO A 232 26.99 34.82 29.82
N PRO A 233 26.55 35.99 30.31
CA PRO A 233 27.35 37.20 30.18
C PRO A 233 28.62 37.08 31.03
N GLU A 234 29.75 37.31 30.39
CA GLU A 234 31.04 37.49 31.10
C GLU A 234 30.98 38.72 32.01
N ARG A 235 31.42 38.52 33.25
CA ARG A 235 31.73 39.59 34.21
C ARG A 235 33.20 39.94 34.13
#